data_20e339be284dcf65c6cc42a935179be3
#
_entry.id   20e339be284dcf65c6cc42a935179be3
#
_cell.length_a   1.000
_cell.length_b   1.000
_cell.length_c   1.000
_cell.angle_alpha   90.00
_cell.angle_beta   90.00
_cell.angle_gamma   90.00
#
_symmetry.space_group_name_H-M   'P 1'
#
loop_
_entity.id
_entity.type
_entity.pdbx_description
1 polymer ?
#
loop_
_entity_poly.entity_id
_entity_poly.type
_entity_poly.pdbx_seq_one_letter_code
_entity_poly.pdbx_strand_id
1 'polypeptide(L)'
;MPWPLKEMTQYAAPGMTTKHLINIDVSAELDGFWSDNGGSFVLGKDIHHHQQLIDASKAILQKAINQIKGGVRIADIGHLIETESKKRGYKVIRNLNGHGIGRSLHEEPADIANYRDRYNYTRFRKNSVVAIETFISTSSSLATTLQDGWTMVGNRGGFMAQHEHTIVITDGKPIVLTEMNGIWN
;
A
#
# COMPACT_ATOMS: atom_id res chain seq x y z
N MET A 1 12.80 -2.90 29.66
CA MET A 1 11.36 -3.25 29.60
C MET A 1 10.99 -3.32 28.15
N PRO A 2 10.37 -4.38 27.65
CA PRO A 2 9.86 -4.40 26.28
C PRO A 2 8.65 -3.45 26.22
N TRP A 3 8.65 -2.59 25.24
CA TRP A 3 7.62 -1.59 24.98
C TRP A 3 6.33 -2.28 24.52
N PRO A 4 5.14 -1.87 25.00
CA PRO A 4 3.90 -2.40 24.48
C PRO A 4 3.63 -1.77 23.10
N LEU A 5 3.97 -2.50 22.05
CA LEU A 5 3.46 -2.23 20.70
C LEU A 5 1.96 -2.51 20.70
N LYS A 6 1.15 -1.51 20.39
CA LYS A 6 -0.24 -1.76 19.98
C LYS A 6 -0.20 -2.15 18.52
N GLU A 7 -0.13 -3.44 18.29
CA GLU A 7 -0.19 -4.01 16.94
C GLU A 7 -1.64 -4.15 16.50
N MET A 8 -1.97 -3.58 15.35
CA MET A 8 -3.14 -4.01 14.56
C MET A 8 -2.61 -4.90 13.45
N THR A 9 -2.58 -6.20 13.68
CA THR A 9 -2.26 -7.21 12.67
C THR A 9 -3.54 -7.68 11.99
N GLN A 10 -3.62 -7.60 10.67
CA GLN A 10 -4.60 -8.39 9.92
C GLN A 10 -4.13 -9.85 9.94
N TYR A 11 -4.84 -10.70 10.66
CA TYR A 11 -4.48 -12.10 10.81
C TYR A 11 -4.70 -12.89 9.52
N ALA A 12 -3.73 -13.73 9.21
CA ALA A 12 -3.93 -14.82 8.28
C ALA A 12 -5.03 -15.76 8.82
N ALA A 13 -6.01 -16.08 7.99
CA ALA A 13 -7.11 -16.95 8.38
C ALA A 13 -6.61 -18.35 8.78
N PRO A 14 -7.22 -19.01 9.80
CA PRO A 14 -6.89 -20.39 10.14
C PRO A 14 -7.03 -21.31 8.92
N GLY A 15 -6.02 -22.15 8.67
CA GLY A 15 -6.01 -23.09 7.54
C GLY A 15 -5.20 -22.66 6.33
N MET A 16 -4.42 -21.56 6.41
CA MET A 16 -3.50 -21.18 5.34
C MET A 16 -2.41 -22.23 5.16
N THR A 17 -2.31 -22.76 3.96
CA THR A 17 -1.29 -23.74 3.55
C THR A 17 -0.22 -23.12 2.68
N THR A 18 0.86 -23.84 2.44
CA THR A 18 2.03 -23.43 1.65
C THR A 18 1.74 -23.23 0.16
N LYS A 19 0.79 -22.38 -0.23
CA LYS A 19 0.44 -22.07 -1.64
C LYS A 19 -0.36 -20.79 -1.78
N HIS A 20 -0.53 -20.04 -0.69
CA HIS A 20 -1.40 -18.87 -0.69
C HIS A 20 -0.60 -17.58 -0.90
N LEU A 21 -1.20 -16.68 -1.66
CA LEU A 21 -0.84 -15.27 -1.65
C LEU A 21 -1.38 -14.69 -0.34
N ILE A 22 -0.50 -14.15 0.49
CA ILE A 22 -0.85 -13.48 1.74
C ILE A 22 -0.40 -12.03 1.68
N ASN A 23 -1.07 -11.18 2.42
CA ASN A 23 -0.64 -9.82 2.71
C ASN A 23 -0.44 -9.67 4.21
N ILE A 24 0.64 -9.00 4.60
CA ILE A 24 0.86 -8.57 5.98
C ILE A 24 0.94 -7.05 5.93
N ASP A 25 0.07 -6.43 6.69
CA ASP A 25 -0.05 -4.98 6.81
C ASP A 25 -0.05 -4.65 8.29
N VAL A 26 0.90 -3.80 8.71
CA VAL A 26 1.16 -3.53 10.12
C VAL A 26 1.26 -2.03 10.35
N SER A 27 0.28 -1.52 11.08
CA SER A 27 0.33 -0.19 11.66
C SER A 27 0.84 -0.27 13.10
N ALA A 28 1.80 0.56 13.45
CA ALA A 28 2.40 0.60 14.80
C ALA A 28 2.44 2.02 15.35
N GLU A 29 2.19 2.15 16.66
CA GLU A 29 2.29 3.42 17.39
C GLU A 29 3.39 3.35 18.44
N LEU A 30 4.25 4.38 18.47
CA LEU A 30 5.25 4.57 19.51
C LEU A 30 5.32 6.05 19.90
N ASP A 31 5.13 6.31 21.19
CA ASP A 31 5.20 7.66 21.79
C ASP A 31 4.29 8.70 21.10
N GLY A 32 3.12 8.26 20.63
CA GLY A 32 2.14 9.09 19.93
C GLY A 32 2.49 9.35 18.46
N PHE A 33 3.37 8.56 17.85
CA PHE A 33 3.66 8.59 16.42
C PHE A 33 3.32 7.25 15.77
N TRP A 34 2.65 7.30 14.64
CA TRP A 34 2.25 6.14 13.87
C TRP A 34 3.17 5.92 12.67
N SER A 35 3.38 4.67 12.34
CA SER A 35 3.92 4.24 11.05
C SER A 35 3.10 3.09 10.48
N ASP A 36 3.07 2.97 9.17
CA ASP A 36 2.34 1.95 8.42
C ASP A 36 3.23 1.31 7.39
N ASN A 37 3.11 0.00 7.23
CA ASN A 37 3.93 -0.74 6.29
C ASN A 37 3.31 -2.09 5.94
N GLY A 38 3.24 -2.40 4.66
CA GLY A 38 2.62 -3.61 4.17
C GLY A 38 3.36 -4.27 3.01
N GLY A 39 3.14 -5.55 2.86
CA GLY A 39 3.67 -6.31 1.74
C GLY A 39 2.96 -7.64 1.51
N SER A 40 2.95 -8.07 0.25
CA SER A 40 2.37 -9.33 -0.18
C SER A 40 3.45 -10.37 -0.45
N PHE A 41 3.17 -11.61 -0.11
CA PHE A 41 4.10 -12.73 -0.19
C PHE A 41 3.39 -13.99 -0.68
N VAL A 42 4.17 -14.93 -1.22
CA VAL A 42 3.70 -16.32 -1.38
C VAL A 42 4.17 -17.14 -0.20
N LEU A 43 3.25 -17.78 0.50
CA LEU A 43 3.59 -18.72 1.55
C LEU A 43 3.98 -20.07 0.92
N GLY A 44 5.27 -20.41 0.98
CA GLY A 44 5.83 -21.64 0.44
C GLY A 44 6.02 -21.63 -1.08
N LYS A 45 5.63 -22.69 -1.80
CA LYS A 45 5.87 -22.82 -3.24
C LYS A 45 4.81 -22.09 -4.07
N ASP A 46 5.22 -21.17 -4.94
CA ASP A 46 4.34 -20.44 -5.85
C ASP A 46 3.89 -21.29 -7.05
N ILE A 47 2.88 -22.11 -6.83
CA ILE A 47 2.31 -22.96 -7.88
C ILE A 47 1.26 -22.23 -8.75
N HIS A 48 0.82 -21.04 -8.33
CA HIS A 48 -0.17 -20.24 -9.02
C HIS A 48 0.42 -18.99 -9.70
N HIS A 49 1.75 -18.85 -9.68
CA HIS A 49 2.49 -17.74 -10.30
C HIS A 49 2.11 -16.35 -9.75
N HIS A 50 1.82 -16.27 -8.43
CA HIS A 50 1.51 -15.02 -7.77
C HIS A 50 2.71 -14.06 -7.67
N GLN A 51 3.93 -14.58 -7.74
CA GLN A 51 5.16 -13.79 -7.65
C GLN A 51 5.20 -12.65 -8.66
N GLN A 52 4.67 -12.86 -9.87
CA GLN A 52 4.60 -11.81 -10.89
C GLN A 52 3.74 -10.61 -10.47
N LEU A 53 2.60 -10.87 -9.79
CA LEU A 53 1.74 -9.82 -9.25
C LEU A 53 2.42 -9.09 -8.09
N ILE A 54 3.09 -9.83 -7.21
CA ILE A 54 3.86 -9.29 -6.07
C ILE A 54 4.97 -8.37 -6.56
N ASP A 55 5.80 -8.87 -7.48
CA ASP A 55 6.92 -8.10 -8.05
C ASP A 55 6.45 -6.85 -8.79
N ALA A 56 5.30 -6.95 -9.47
CA ALA A 56 4.68 -5.80 -10.12
C ALA A 56 4.25 -4.74 -9.11
N SER A 57 3.57 -5.13 -8.02
CA SER A 57 3.15 -4.23 -6.94
C SER A 57 4.34 -3.51 -6.32
N LYS A 58 5.37 -4.26 -5.95
CA LYS A 58 6.63 -3.74 -5.38
C LYS A 58 7.32 -2.75 -6.34
N ALA A 59 7.47 -3.11 -7.60
CA ALA A 59 8.11 -2.26 -8.60
C ALA A 59 7.32 -0.97 -8.89
N ILE A 60 5.99 -1.04 -8.88
CA ILE A 60 5.13 0.12 -9.08
C ILE A 60 5.26 1.09 -7.90
N LEU A 61 5.20 0.58 -6.67
CA LEU A 61 5.37 1.41 -5.47
C LEU A 61 6.75 2.08 -5.44
N GLN A 62 7.80 1.33 -5.70
CA GLN A 62 9.16 1.89 -5.75
C GLN A 62 9.27 3.01 -6.80
N LYS A 63 8.63 2.84 -7.97
CA LYS A 63 8.59 3.85 -9.02
C LYS A 63 7.80 5.08 -8.58
N ALA A 64 6.69 4.89 -7.89
CA ALA A 64 5.89 5.99 -7.34
C ALA A 64 6.69 6.79 -6.30
N ILE A 65 7.30 6.13 -5.31
CA ILE A 65 8.13 6.75 -4.28
C ILE A 65 9.24 7.60 -4.92
N ASN A 66 9.91 7.10 -5.94
CA ASN A 66 11.00 7.82 -6.62
C ASN A 66 10.55 9.11 -7.35
N GLN A 67 9.26 9.30 -7.58
CA GLN A 67 8.69 10.49 -8.21
C GLN A 67 8.04 11.46 -7.20
N ILE A 68 7.87 11.02 -5.95
CA ILE A 68 7.26 11.84 -4.89
C ILE A 68 8.28 12.84 -4.35
N LYS A 69 7.88 14.10 -4.31
CA LYS A 69 8.58 15.20 -3.62
C LYS A 69 7.61 16.34 -3.34
N GLY A 70 8.02 17.30 -2.52
CA GLY A 70 7.23 18.49 -2.24
C GLY A 70 6.77 19.20 -3.52
N GLY A 71 5.49 19.55 -3.57
CA GLY A 71 4.88 20.23 -4.71
C GLY A 71 4.34 19.32 -5.83
N VAL A 72 4.70 18.03 -5.89
CA VAL A 72 4.12 17.08 -6.84
C VAL A 72 2.64 16.87 -6.53
N ARG A 73 1.78 16.82 -7.55
CA ARG A 73 0.36 16.55 -7.38
C ARG A 73 0.13 15.07 -7.05
N ILE A 74 -0.72 14.81 -6.07
CA ILE A 74 -1.12 13.44 -5.69
C ILE A 74 -1.72 12.71 -6.90
N ALA A 75 -2.58 13.38 -7.67
CA ALA A 75 -3.19 12.81 -8.88
C ALA A 75 -2.19 12.38 -9.97
N ASP A 76 -1.01 13.00 -10.03
CA ASP A 76 0.03 12.61 -10.99
C ASP A 76 0.72 11.31 -10.56
N ILE A 77 0.90 11.10 -9.26
CA ILE A 77 1.40 9.82 -8.71
C ILE A 77 0.36 8.72 -8.90
N GLY A 78 -0.92 8.98 -8.62
CA GLY A 78 -1.99 8.02 -8.90
C GLY A 78 -2.06 7.66 -10.38
N HIS A 79 -1.89 8.62 -11.28
CA HIS A 79 -1.81 8.36 -12.73
C HIS A 79 -0.63 7.45 -13.10
N LEU A 80 0.53 7.67 -12.49
CA LEU A 80 1.71 6.82 -12.68
C LEU A 80 1.42 5.38 -12.24
N ILE A 81 0.87 5.19 -11.03
CA ILE A 81 0.51 3.87 -10.48
C ILE A 81 -0.48 3.15 -11.42
N GLU A 82 -1.56 3.81 -11.81
CA GLU A 82 -2.56 3.24 -12.71
C GLU A 82 -1.96 2.87 -14.07
N THR A 83 -1.12 3.72 -14.63
CA THR A 83 -0.48 3.49 -15.93
C THR A 83 0.48 2.31 -15.88
N GLU A 84 1.32 2.23 -14.86
CA GLU A 84 2.28 1.14 -14.69
C GLU A 84 1.57 -0.20 -14.40
N SER A 85 0.46 -0.17 -13.67
CA SER A 85 -0.38 -1.36 -13.45
C SER A 85 -0.96 -1.88 -14.77
N LYS A 86 -1.56 -1.00 -15.58
CA LYS A 86 -2.12 -1.35 -16.90
C LYS A 86 -1.07 -1.92 -17.85
N LYS A 87 0.13 -1.34 -17.89
CA LYS A 87 1.25 -1.85 -18.72
C LYS A 87 1.62 -3.29 -18.39
N ARG A 88 1.42 -3.72 -17.15
CA ARG A 88 1.70 -5.07 -16.66
C ARG A 88 0.49 -6.00 -16.70
N GLY A 89 -0.65 -5.53 -17.25
CA GLY A 89 -1.89 -6.31 -17.35
C GLY A 89 -2.73 -6.33 -16.06
N TYR A 90 -2.43 -5.46 -15.08
CA TYR A 90 -3.15 -5.38 -13.82
C TYR A 90 -4.07 -4.17 -13.76
N LYS A 91 -5.00 -4.20 -12.80
CA LYS A 91 -5.91 -3.10 -12.46
C LYS A 91 -5.55 -2.57 -11.07
N VAL A 92 -5.77 -1.29 -10.85
CA VAL A 92 -5.71 -0.72 -9.50
C VAL A 92 -7.05 -0.90 -8.79
N ILE A 93 -7.01 -1.12 -7.48
CA ILE A 93 -8.20 -1.05 -6.61
C ILE A 93 -8.42 0.41 -6.28
N ARG A 94 -9.57 0.95 -6.68
CA ARG A 94 -9.81 2.40 -6.66
C ARG A 94 -10.32 2.96 -5.33
N ASN A 95 -10.74 2.12 -4.44
CA ASN A 95 -11.27 2.49 -3.12
C ASN A 95 -10.38 2.03 -1.95
N LEU A 96 -9.12 1.72 -2.24
CA LEU A 96 -8.06 1.51 -1.26
C LEU A 96 -6.90 2.43 -1.64
N ASN A 97 -6.53 3.33 -0.74
CA ASN A 97 -5.68 4.48 -1.02
C ASN A 97 -4.66 4.69 0.11
N GLY A 98 -3.50 5.20 -0.24
CA GLY A 98 -2.56 5.73 0.75
C GLY A 98 -3.12 6.98 1.43
N HIS A 99 -2.48 7.42 2.49
CA HIS A 99 -2.96 8.50 3.36
C HIS A 99 -1.82 9.26 4.05
N GLY A 100 -2.14 10.39 4.64
CA GLY A 100 -1.27 11.04 5.61
C GLY A 100 -1.19 10.22 6.90
N ILE A 101 -0.04 10.27 7.57
CA ILE A 101 0.19 9.55 8.83
C ILE A 101 1.10 10.39 9.72
N GLY A 102 0.95 10.28 11.05
CA GLY A 102 1.78 11.02 11.98
C GLY A 102 1.34 10.84 13.43
N ARG A 103 0.58 11.78 13.99
CA ARG A 103 0.01 11.65 15.34
C ARG A 103 -1.23 10.77 15.38
N SER A 104 -1.82 10.53 14.22
CA SER A 104 -2.90 9.58 14.02
C SER A 104 -2.53 8.64 12.89
N LEU A 105 -3.13 7.45 12.86
CA LEU A 105 -2.93 6.49 11.78
C LEU A 105 -3.36 7.10 10.44
N HIS A 106 -4.48 7.82 10.41
CA HIS A 106 -4.96 8.53 9.23
C HIS A 106 -5.00 10.04 9.49
N GLU A 107 -4.26 10.80 8.66
CA GLU A 107 -4.18 12.26 8.66
C GLU A 107 -4.35 12.80 7.22
N GLU A 108 -4.27 14.10 7.07
CA GLU A 108 -4.24 14.72 5.73
C GLU A 108 -2.87 14.55 5.03
N PRO A 109 -2.87 14.23 3.73
CA PRO A 109 -4.03 14.05 2.86
C PRO A 109 -4.77 12.74 3.15
N ALA A 110 -6.11 12.80 3.25
CA ALA A 110 -6.93 11.64 3.59
C ALA A 110 -6.88 10.53 2.51
N ASP A 111 -6.67 10.92 1.24
CA ASP A 111 -6.65 10.02 0.10
C ASP A 111 -5.47 10.29 -0.84
N ILE A 112 -4.59 9.29 -0.97
CA ILE A 112 -3.56 9.21 -2.00
C ILE A 112 -3.97 8.10 -2.97
N ALA A 113 -4.86 8.44 -3.90
CA ALA A 113 -5.49 7.48 -4.79
C ALA A 113 -4.49 6.78 -5.73
N ASN A 114 -4.69 5.49 -5.97
CA ASN A 114 -3.91 4.66 -6.90
C ASN A 114 -4.27 4.88 -8.38
N TYR A 115 -5.03 5.92 -8.69
CA TYR A 115 -5.47 6.27 -10.04
C TYR A 115 -5.49 7.79 -10.22
N ARG A 116 -5.66 8.24 -11.47
CA ARG A 116 -5.77 9.66 -11.77
C ARG A 116 -7.14 10.20 -11.34
N ASP A 117 -7.20 10.83 -10.18
CA ASP A 117 -8.34 11.66 -9.82
C ASP A 117 -8.18 13.06 -10.45
N ARG A 118 -9.01 13.36 -11.45
CA ARG A 118 -8.96 14.64 -12.20
C ARG A 118 -9.34 15.84 -11.35
N TYR A 119 -10.08 15.61 -10.28
CA TYR A 119 -10.58 16.66 -9.38
C TYR A 119 -9.70 16.86 -8.15
N ASN A 120 -8.71 16.01 -7.93
CA ASN A 120 -7.76 16.16 -6.83
C ASN A 120 -6.58 17.06 -7.26
N TYR A 121 -6.56 18.28 -6.73
CA TYR A 121 -5.50 19.27 -6.94
C TYR A 121 -4.47 19.30 -5.81
N THR A 122 -4.62 18.46 -4.80
CA THR A 122 -3.75 18.38 -3.63
C THR A 122 -2.33 18.01 -4.04
N ARG A 123 -1.36 18.63 -3.36
CA ARG A 123 0.06 18.39 -3.58
C ARG A 123 0.71 17.84 -2.33
N PHE A 124 1.70 16.97 -2.50
CA PHE A 124 2.54 16.55 -1.40
C PHE A 124 3.23 17.76 -0.75
N ARG A 125 3.14 17.84 0.56
CA ARG A 125 3.75 18.93 1.34
C ARG A 125 5.13 18.49 1.81
N LYS A 126 6.14 19.34 1.63
CA LYS A 126 7.45 19.14 2.23
C LYS A 126 7.32 18.98 3.75
N ASN A 127 8.11 18.10 4.33
CA ASN A 127 8.14 17.74 5.75
C ASN A 127 6.84 17.11 6.29
N SER A 128 5.91 16.70 5.43
CA SER A 128 4.81 15.83 5.83
C SER A 128 5.23 14.37 5.73
N VAL A 129 4.52 13.53 6.46
CA VAL A 129 4.67 12.06 6.44
C VAL A 129 3.42 11.46 5.82
N VAL A 130 3.60 10.47 4.97
CA VAL A 130 2.50 9.75 4.33
C VAL A 130 2.79 8.26 4.28
N ALA A 131 1.75 7.45 4.38
CA ALA A 131 1.73 6.07 3.98
C ALA A 131 1.40 6.03 2.48
N ILE A 132 2.35 5.57 1.68
CA ILE A 132 2.17 5.39 0.24
C ILE A 132 2.08 3.91 -0.06
N GLU A 133 0.95 3.50 -0.62
CA GLU A 133 0.63 2.10 -0.85
C GLU A 133 0.02 1.88 -2.22
N THR A 134 0.27 0.69 -2.77
CA THR A 134 -0.29 0.27 -4.05
C THR A 134 -1.19 -0.93 -3.85
N PHE A 135 -2.41 -0.86 -4.37
CA PHE A 135 -3.31 -2.01 -4.45
C PHE A 135 -3.55 -2.36 -5.91
N ILE A 136 -2.96 -3.45 -6.37
CA ILE A 136 -3.17 -3.93 -7.74
C ILE A 136 -3.83 -5.30 -7.76
N SER A 137 -4.56 -5.60 -8.81
CA SER A 137 -5.35 -6.82 -8.95
C SER A 137 -5.30 -7.39 -10.37
N THR A 138 -5.45 -8.71 -10.47
CA THR A 138 -5.58 -9.40 -11.75
C THR A 138 -6.92 -9.13 -12.44
N SER A 139 -8.00 -8.85 -11.68
CA SER A 139 -9.36 -8.78 -12.26
C SER A 139 -10.19 -7.61 -11.72
N SER A 140 -10.08 -7.31 -10.42
CA SER A 140 -10.96 -6.36 -9.73
C SER A 140 -10.44 -4.93 -9.79
N SER A 141 -11.34 -3.96 -9.72
CA SER A 141 -11.03 -2.53 -9.61
C SER A 141 -11.64 -1.87 -8.36
N LEU A 142 -12.41 -2.64 -7.59
CA LEU A 142 -12.99 -2.24 -6.33
C LEU A 142 -12.89 -3.39 -5.34
N ALA A 143 -12.71 -3.08 -4.07
CA ALA A 143 -12.84 -4.01 -2.96
C ALA A 143 -14.18 -3.74 -2.26
N THR A 144 -14.82 -4.81 -1.78
CA THR A 144 -16.09 -4.76 -1.05
C THR A 144 -15.92 -5.53 0.26
N THR A 145 -16.31 -4.92 1.37
CA THR A 145 -16.32 -5.58 2.68
C THR A 145 -17.50 -6.52 2.77
N LEU A 146 -17.28 -7.74 3.24
CA LEU A 146 -18.32 -8.73 3.48
C LEU A 146 -19.12 -8.43 4.76
N GLN A 147 -20.15 -9.22 5.02
CA GLN A 147 -21.05 -9.05 6.17
C GLN A 147 -20.37 -9.21 7.54
N ASP A 148 -19.21 -9.86 7.59
CA ASP A 148 -18.41 -9.97 8.81
C ASP A 148 -17.72 -8.65 9.24
N GLY A 149 -17.77 -7.62 8.37
CA GLY A 149 -17.20 -6.30 8.63
C GLY A 149 -15.67 -6.21 8.46
N TRP A 150 -15.01 -7.33 8.10
CA TRP A 150 -13.55 -7.44 8.00
C TRP A 150 -13.07 -7.93 6.64
N THR A 151 -13.66 -9.01 6.14
CA THR A 151 -13.21 -9.63 4.91
C THR A 151 -13.50 -8.73 3.73
N MET A 152 -12.45 -8.37 2.99
CA MET A 152 -12.57 -7.63 1.74
C MET A 152 -12.38 -8.56 0.54
N VAL A 153 -13.26 -8.45 -0.43
CA VAL A 153 -13.21 -9.21 -1.68
C VAL A 153 -13.23 -8.29 -2.88
N GLY A 154 -12.54 -8.68 -3.92
CA GLY A 154 -12.59 -7.96 -5.19
C GLY A 154 -13.93 -8.12 -5.89
N ASN A 155 -14.49 -7.03 -6.43
CA ASN A 155 -15.79 -7.01 -7.09
C ASN A 155 -15.90 -7.91 -8.34
N ARG A 156 -14.77 -8.44 -8.82
CA ARG A 156 -14.70 -9.39 -9.95
C ARG A 156 -13.80 -10.59 -9.64
N GLY A 157 -13.58 -10.90 -8.34
CA GLY A 157 -12.66 -11.94 -7.91
C GLY A 157 -11.21 -11.64 -8.33
N GLY A 158 -10.43 -12.70 -8.51
CA GLY A 158 -9.00 -12.62 -8.82
C GLY A 158 -8.14 -12.46 -7.57
N PHE A 159 -6.87 -12.14 -7.81
CA PHE A 159 -5.87 -11.97 -6.75
C PHE A 159 -5.47 -10.50 -6.66
N MET A 160 -5.10 -10.07 -5.47
CA MET A 160 -4.65 -8.70 -5.18
C MET A 160 -3.30 -8.74 -4.47
N ALA A 161 -2.45 -7.75 -4.75
CA ALA A 161 -1.22 -7.52 -4.01
C ALA A 161 -1.15 -6.06 -3.57
N GLN A 162 -0.65 -5.86 -2.37
CA GLN A 162 -0.38 -4.55 -1.77
C GLN A 162 1.08 -4.50 -1.34
N HIS A 163 1.71 -3.34 -1.53
CA HIS A 163 2.97 -2.98 -0.90
C HIS A 163 2.89 -1.53 -0.45
N GLU A 164 3.54 -1.25 0.67
CA GLU A 164 3.41 0.02 1.35
C GLU A 164 4.68 0.43 2.07
N HIS A 165 4.90 1.75 2.14
CA HIS A 165 5.90 2.36 2.99
C HIS A 165 5.41 3.68 3.60
N THR A 166 5.79 3.92 4.84
CA THR A 166 5.75 5.27 5.43
C THR A 166 6.97 6.06 4.96
N ILE A 167 6.73 7.24 4.38
CA ILE A 167 7.78 8.10 3.84
C ILE A 167 7.68 9.54 4.34
N VAL A 168 8.82 10.21 4.49
CA VAL A 168 8.89 11.66 4.69
C VAL A 168 9.08 12.35 3.35
N ILE A 169 8.22 13.32 3.05
CA ILE A 169 8.29 14.13 1.84
C ILE A 169 9.41 15.17 1.98
N THR A 170 10.34 15.19 1.04
CA THR A 170 11.43 16.17 0.96
C THR A 170 11.34 17.02 -0.33
N ASP A 171 12.27 17.93 -0.55
CA ASP A 171 12.39 18.64 -1.85
C ASP A 171 12.99 17.76 -2.95
N GLY A 172 13.64 16.67 -2.56
CA GLY A 172 14.25 15.68 -3.47
C GLY A 172 13.63 14.30 -3.30
N LYS A 173 14.46 13.26 -3.24
CA LYS A 173 14.03 11.89 -2.97
C LYS A 173 13.47 11.81 -1.56
N PRO A 174 12.27 11.20 -1.35
CA PRO A 174 11.72 11.04 -0.01
C PRO A 174 12.59 10.12 0.87
N ILE A 175 12.45 10.27 2.18
CA ILE A 175 13.07 9.38 3.16
C ILE A 175 12.07 8.27 3.45
N VAL A 176 12.45 7.03 3.20
CA VAL A 176 11.61 5.86 3.52
C VAL A 176 11.89 5.46 4.97
N LEU A 177 10.90 5.64 5.85
CA LEU A 177 11.06 5.36 7.28
C LEU A 177 11.00 3.86 7.59
N THR A 178 10.28 3.10 6.79
CA THR A 178 10.04 1.66 6.97
C THR A 178 10.93 0.76 6.12
N GLU A 179 11.97 1.30 5.44
CA GLU A 179 12.85 0.54 4.56
C GLU A 179 13.66 -0.55 5.31
N MET A 180 14.03 -0.27 6.57
CA MET A 180 14.92 -1.15 7.34
C MET A 180 14.23 -2.32 8.04
N ASN A 181 12.91 -2.44 7.97
CA ASN A 181 12.20 -3.55 8.62
C ASN A 181 12.36 -4.90 7.91
N GLY A 182 12.96 -4.92 6.72
CA GLY A 182 13.28 -6.12 5.97
C GLY A 182 12.08 -6.87 5.36
N ILE A 183 10.86 -6.33 5.49
CA ILE A 183 9.64 -7.01 5.00
C ILE A 183 9.64 -7.22 3.48
N TRP A 184 10.50 -6.48 2.76
CA TRP A 184 10.58 -6.51 1.31
C TRP A 184 11.79 -7.27 0.76
N ASN A 185 12.61 -7.85 1.63
CA ASN A 185 13.83 -8.60 1.30
C ASN A 185 13.59 -10.11 1.28
#